data_33f063d0442e611b93ba129a42f27a4c
#
_entry.id   33f063d0442e611b93ba129a42f27a4c
#
_cell.length_a   1.000
_cell.length_b   1.000
_cell.length_c   1.000
_cell.angle_alpha   90.00
_cell.angle_beta   90.00
_cell.angle_gamma   90.00
#
_symmetry.space_group_name_H-M   'P 1'
#
loop_
_entity.id
_entity.type
_entity.pdbx_description
1 polymer ?
#
loop_
_entity_poly.entity_id
_entity_poly.type
_entity_poly.pdbx_seq_one_letter_code
_entity_poly.pdbx_strand_id
1 'polypeptide(L)'
;MIARVLFVLLLLAAAGVPAQTPKPVIPPSAAAQPEKPGAETEIAALIVAAEEGTLSSQMAGRISSIKVGLGDGFKKNQSLIEFDCSEQRSHLQAADAEYRGARETHLARLRLQALGAAGELDVTLAAAAADRARSQVEFRRAQMAYCRVRAPFGGNVARLRVK
;
A
#
# COMPACT_ATOMS: atom_id res chain seq x y z
N MET A 1 -15.52 -22.22 38.93
CA MET A 1 -16.23 -23.52 38.79
C MET A 1 -15.55 -24.21 37.64
N ILE A 2 -14.58 -25.06 37.98
CA ILE A 2 -14.67 -26.51 38.25
C ILE A 2 -15.11 -27.25 36.98
N ALA A 3 -14.17 -27.99 36.39
CA ALA A 3 -14.12 -29.45 36.21
C ALA A 3 -13.04 -29.75 35.19
N ARG A 4 -11.88 -30.23 35.58
CA ARG A 4 -11.52 -31.64 35.92
C ARG A 4 -11.79 -32.58 34.76
N VAL A 5 -10.68 -33.08 34.19
CA VAL A 5 -10.04 -34.39 34.32
C VAL A 5 -10.56 -35.42 33.33
N LEU A 6 -9.71 -35.99 32.49
CA LEU A 6 -9.37 -37.43 32.64
C LEU A 6 -8.10 -37.81 31.84
N PHE A 7 -7.12 -38.20 32.57
CA PHE A 7 -5.92 -38.93 32.17
C PHE A 7 -6.33 -40.38 31.90
N VAL A 8 -6.10 -40.91 30.71
CA VAL A 8 -6.11 -42.38 30.52
C VAL A 8 -4.77 -42.80 29.95
N LEU A 9 -4.03 -43.40 30.85
CA LEU A 9 -2.82 -44.14 30.65
C LEU A 9 -3.18 -45.45 29.93
N LEU A 10 -2.62 -45.74 28.75
CA LEU A 10 -2.63 -47.08 28.19
C LEU A 10 -1.21 -47.49 27.84
N LEU A 11 -0.63 -48.28 28.74
CA LEU A 11 0.56 -49.09 28.55
C LEU A 11 0.18 -50.29 27.67
N LEU A 12 0.85 -50.52 26.54
CA LEU A 12 0.92 -51.86 25.94
C LEU A 12 2.28 -52.09 25.28
N ALA A 13 3.01 -52.95 25.94
CA ALA A 13 3.83 -54.06 25.48
C ALA A 13 4.74 -53.90 24.27
N ALA A 14 6.02 -53.96 24.57
CA ALA A 14 7.12 -54.23 23.67
C ALA A 14 7.01 -55.65 23.06
N ALA A 15 7.02 -55.74 21.72
CA ALA A 15 7.35 -56.95 21.00
C ALA A 15 8.66 -56.68 20.24
N GLY A 16 9.71 -57.36 20.69
CA GLY A 16 11.03 -57.33 20.08
C GLY A 16 11.03 -57.97 18.68
N VAL A 17 11.52 -57.26 17.71
CA VAL A 17 11.87 -57.81 16.38
C VAL A 17 13.37 -58.00 16.33
N PRO A 18 13.89 -59.19 16.00
CA PRO A 18 15.32 -59.43 15.90
C PRO A 18 15.89 -58.69 14.68
N ALA A 19 16.92 -57.91 14.91
CA ALA A 19 17.71 -57.27 13.88
C ALA A 19 18.46 -58.30 13.04
N GLN A 20 18.04 -58.49 11.80
CA GLN A 20 18.83 -59.19 10.79
C GLN A 20 19.80 -58.16 10.15
N THR A 21 21.07 -58.34 10.42
CA THR A 21 22.16 -57.63 9.75
C THR A 21 22.23 -58.10 8.29
N PRO A 22 22.04 -57.21 7.29
CA PRO A 22 22.26 -57.58 5.91
C PRO A 22 23.76 -57.69 5.64
N LYS A 23 24.18 -58.82 5.13
CA LYS A 23 25.54 -59.11 4.64
C LYS A 23 25.88 -58.13 3.51
N PRO A 24 27.04 -57.48 3.50
CA PRO A 24 27.40 -56.62 2.41
C PRO A 24 27.62 -57.43 1.10
N VAL A 25 26.67 -57.25 0.18
CA VAL A 25 26.83 -57.72 -1.20
C VAL A 25 27.68 -56.67 -1.91
N ILE A 26 28.94 -56.98 -2.21
CA ILE A 26 29.80 -56.18 -3.07
C ILE A 26 29.25 -56.35 -4.49
N PRO A 27 28.72 -55.30 -5.11
CA PRO A 27 28.33 -55.39 -6.50
C PRO A 27 29.60 -55.51 -7.38
N PRO A 28 29.57 -56.32 -8.47
CA PRO A 28 30.69 -56.41 -9.38
C PRO A 28 31.01 -55.03 -9.95
N SER A 29 32.29 -54.68 -9.94
CA SER A 29 32.86 -53.48 -10.52
C SER A 29 32.25 -53.26 -11.90
N ALA A 30 31.35 -52.29 -11.98
CA ALA A 30 30.80 -51.82 -13.25
C ALA A 30 31.97 -51.18 -14.01
N ALA A 31 32.25 -51.75 -15.17
CA ALA A 31 33.21 -51.19 -16.14
C ALA A 31 32.92 -49.71 -16.33
N ALA A 32 33.96 -48.90 -16.19
CA ALA A 32 33.91 -47.46 -16.47
C ALA A 32 33.32 -47.24 -17.87
N GLN A 33 32.08 -46.77 -17.93
CA GLN A 33 31.50 -46.25 -19.15
C GLN A 33 32.27 -44.94 -19.49
N PRO A 34 32.70 -44.76 -20.74
CA PRO A 34 33.33 -43.50 -21.10
C PRO A 34 32.36 -42.35 -20.87
N GLU A 35 32.72 -41.44 -19.96
CA GLU A 35 31.99 -40.20 -19.72
C GLU A 35 31.89 -39.45 -21.06
N LYS A 36 30.66 -39.31 -21.51
CA LYS A 36 30.30 -38.49 -22.67
C LYS A 36 30.63 -37.03 -22.31
N PRO A 37 31.62 -36.39 -23.00
CA PRO A 37 31.89 -34.99 -22.72
C PRO A 37 30.68 -34.17 -23.20
N GLY A 38 30.02 -33.46 -22.29
CA GLY A 38 28.93 -32.54 -22.60
C GLY A 38 27.62 -32.81 -21.94
N ALA A 39 27.57 -33.26 -20.66
CA ALA A 39 26.39 -33.05 -19.86
C ALA A 39 26.29 -31.56 -19.54
N GLU A 40 25.56 -30.82 -20.37
CA GLU A 40 25.14 -29.48 -20.01
C GLU A 40 24.35 -29.62 -18.70
N THR A 41 24.91 -29.09 -17.62
CA THR A 41 24.22 -29.05 -16.33
C THR A 41 23.10 -28.05 -16.47
N GLU A 42 21.89 -28.53 -16.74
CA GLU A 42 20.69 -27.71 -16.77
C GLU A 42 20.42 -27.25 -15.32
N ILE A 43 20.64 -25.95 -15.08
CA ILE A 43 20.33 -25.33 -13.78
C ILE A 43 18.91 -24.79 -13.86
N ALA A 44 17.97 -25.46 -13.19
CA ALA A 44 16.64 -24.95 -13.03
C ALA A 44 16.65 -23.83 -11.98
N ALA A 45 16.19 -22.63 -12.36
CA ALA A 45 16.05 -21.49 -11.47
C ALA A 45 14.59 -21.01 -11.47
N LEU A 46 14.07 -20.74 -10.28
CA LEU A 46 12.76 -20.11 -10.10
C LEU A 46 12.94 -18.62 -9.83
N ILE A 47 12.38 -17.78 -10.70
CA ILE A 47 12.37 -16.32 -10.51
C ILE A 47 11.07 -15.95 -9.80
N VAL A 48 11.18 -15.32 -8.65
CA VAL A 48 10.05 -14.80 -7.85
C VAL A 48 10.14 -13.28 -7.76
N ALA A 49 8.97 -12.60 -7.62
CA ALA A 49 8.96 -11.17 -7.39
C ALA A 49 9.59 -10.83 -6.03
N ALA A 50 10.47 -9.83 -5.99
CA ALA A 50 11.07 -9.32 -4.75
C ALA A 50 10.05 -8.54 -3.91
N GLU A 51 9.15 -7.81 -4.58
CA GLU A 51 8.05 -7.07 -3.96
C GLU A 51 6.79 -7.27 -4.80
N GLU A 52 5.67 -7.50 -4.11
CA GLU A 52 4.34 -7.56 -4.72
C GLU A 52 3.37 -6.72 -3.89
N GLY A 53 2.54 -5.94 -4.54
CA GLY A 53 1.57 -5.09 -3.88
C GLY A 53 0.29 -4.92 -4.69
N THR A 54 -0.83 -4.82 -3.98
CA THR A 54 -2.12 -4.48 -4.59
C THR A 54 -2.43 -3.02 -4.33
N LEU A 55 -2.61 -2.25 -5.40
CA LEU A 55 -3.00 -0.84 -5.33
C LEU A 55 -4.51 -0.74 -5.48
N SER A 56 -5.14 -0.04 -4.55
CA SER A 56 -6.57 0.29 -4.61
C SER A 56 -6.77 1.81 -4.61
N SER A 57 -7.87 2.26 -5.23
CA SER A 57 -8.28 3.66 -5.14
C SER A 57 -8.79 3.99 -3.74
N GLN A 58 -8.45 5.18 -3.24
CA GLN A 58 -9.00 5.74 -2.00
C GLN A 58 -10.26 6.59 -2.26
N MET A 59 -10.66 6.74 -3.51
CA MET A 59 -11.89 7.42 -3.89
C MET A 59 -12.71 6.58 -4.85
N ALA A 60 -14.03 6.78 -4.80
CA ALA A 60 -14.95 6.33 -5.85
C ALA A 60 -15.14 7.45 -6.86
N GLY A 61 -15.13 7.11 -8.15
CA GLY A 61 -15.31 8.10 -9.19
C GLY A 61 -15.10 7.52 -10.60
N ARG A 62 -15.38 8.32 -11.61
CA ARG A 62 -15.18 7.95 -13.01
C ARG A 62 -13.69 8.01 -13.35
N ILE A 63 -13.18 6.95 -13.95
CA ILE A 63 -11.82 6.92 -14.47
C ILE A 63 -11.75 7.77 -15.73
N SER A 64 -10.83 8.72 -15.75
CA SER A 64 -10.52 9.56 -16.90
C SER A 64 -9.51 8.89 -17.82
N SER A 65 -8.46 8.29 -17.27
CA SER A 65 -7.45 7.59 -18.06
C SER A 65 -6.76 6.48 -17.27
N ILE A 66 -6.42 5.41 -17.96
CA ILE A 66 -5.55 4.31 -17.48
C ILE A 66 -4.28 4.39 -18.30
N LYS A 67 -3.13 4.56 -17.64
CA LYS A 67 -1.84 4.82 -18.30
C LYS A 67 -0.96 3.60 -18.42
N VAL A 68 -1.40 2.47 -17.88
CA VAL A 68 -0.67 1.20 -17.89
C VAL A 68 -1.60 0.05 -18.18
N GLY A 69 -1.14 -0.90 -18.98
CA GLY A 69 -1.80 -2.16 -19.29
C GLY A 69 -1.22 -3.34 -18.50
N LEU A 70 -1.79 -4.52 -18.71
CA LEU A 70 -1.25 -5.76 -18.18
C LEU A 70 0.12 -6.04 -18.80
N GLY A 71 1.12 -6.33 -17.98
CA GLY A 71 2.50 -6.57 -18.39
C GLY A 71 3.35 -5.31 -18.55
N ASP A 72 2.74 -4.12 -18.56
CA ASP A 72 3.50 -2.87 -18.71
C ASP A 72 4.40 -2.59 -17.53
N GLY A 73 5.60 -2.06 -17.84
CA GLY A 73 6.53 -1.55 -16.85
C GLY A 73 6.16 -0.15 -16.37
N PHE A 74 6.37 0.12 -15.10
CA PHE A 74 6.15 1.44 -14.50
C PHE A 74 7.27 1.82 -13.52
N LYS A 75 7.44 3.13 -13.32
CA LYS A 75 8.44 3.70 -12.41
C LYS A 75 7.78 4.13 -11.09
N LYS A 76 8.58 4.22 -10.03
CA LYS A 76 8.17 4.80 -8.75
C LYS A 76 7.58 6.20 -8.95
N ASN A 77 6.48 6.52 -8.26
CA ASN A 77 5.70 7.75 -8.35
C ASN A 77 5.00 8.01 -9.70
N GLN A 78 5.09 7.10 -10.66
CA GLN A 78 4.35 7.21 -11.91
C GLN A 78 2.85 7.14 -11.65
N SER A 79 2.05 8.00 -12.32
CA SER A 79 0.59 7.93 -12.30
C SER A 79 0.15 6.76 -13.18
N LEU A 80 -0.57 5.81 -12.58
CA LEU A 80 -1.08 4.61 -13.25
C LEU A 80 -2.52 4.78 -13.73
N ILE A 81 -3.34 5.42 -12.88
CA ILE A 81 -4.76 5.68 -13.15
C ILE A 81 -5.07 7.12 -12.75
N GLU A 82 -5.86 7.81 -13.55
CA GLU A 82 -6.37 9.15 -13.26
C GLU A 82 -7.90 9.14 -13.27
N PHE A 83 -8.49 9.79 -12.27
CA PHE A 83 -9.93 9.99 -12.13
C PHE A 83 -10.37 11.36 -12.66
N ASP A 84 -11.62 11.46 -13.04
CA ASP A 84 -12.25 12.75 -13.27
C ASP A 84 -12.48 13.44 -11.92
N CYS A 85 -11.75 14.53 -11.71
CA CYS A 85 -11.76 15.30 -10.47
C CYS A 85 -12.21 16.74 -10.66
N SER A 86 -13.09 16.98 -11.62
CA SER A 86 -13.68 18.29 -11.86
C SER A 86 -14.41 18.84 -10.64
N GLU A 87 -15.20 18.00 -9.98
CA GLU A 87 -15.93 18.32 -8.75
C GLU A 87 -14.98 18.67 -7.59
N GLN A 88 -13.99 17.82 -7.34
CA GLN A 88 -13.00 18.04 -6.27
C GLN A 88 -12.21 19.32 -6.49
N ARG A 89 -11.90 19.66 -7.75
CA ARG A 89 -11.24 20.91 -8.11
C ARG A 89 -12.13 22.11 -7.79
N SER A 90 -13.41 22.02 -8.09
CA SER A 90 -14.38 23.09 -7.77
C SER A 90 -14.52 23.27 -6.26
N HIS A 91 -14.56 22.18 -5.49
CA HIS A 91 -14.57 22.24 -4.02
C HIS A 91 -13.30 22.87 -3.45
N LEU A 92 -12.12 22.57 -4.03
CA LEU A 92 -10.87 23.22 -3.62
C LEU A 92 -10.90 24.72 -3.92
N GLN A 93 -11.38 25.12 -5.10
CA GLN A 93 -11.49 26.54 -5.47
C GLN A 93 -12.45 27.31 -4.55
N ALA A 94 -13.57 26.69 -4.16
CA ALA A 94 -14.51 27.27 -3.21
C ALA A 94 -13.87 27.45 -1.82
N ALA A 95 -13.16 26.44 -1.32
CA ALA A 95 -12.46 26.53 -0.05
C ALA A 95 -11.33 27.59 -0.08
N ASP A 96 -10.59 27.72 -1.19
CA ASP A 96 -9.58 28.77 -1.37
C ASP A 96 -10.22 30.17 -1.35
N ALA A 97 -11.39 30.35 -1.94
CA ALA A 97 -12.10 31.62 -1.92
C ALA A 97 -12.60 31.96 -0.49
N GLU A 98 -13.15 30.98 0.24
CA GLU A 98 -13.56 31.14 1.64
C GLU A 98 -12.38 31.53 2.53
N TYR A 99 -11.25 30.86 2.38
CA TYR A 99 -10.01 31.19 3.13
C TYR A 99 -9.53 32.62 2.84
N ARG A 100 -9.51 33.04 1.58
CA ARG A 100 -9.15 34.43 1.23
C ARG A 100 -10.08 35.44 1.90
N GLY A 101 -11.39 35.20 1.87
CA GLY A 101 -12.38 36.07 2.54
C GLY A 101 -12.20 36.14 4.04
N ALA A 102 -12.02 35.00 4.71
CA ALA A 102 -11.76 34.95 6.14
C ALA A 102 -10.46 35.64 6.54
N ARG A 103 -9.41 35.45 5.76
CA ARG A 103 -8.11 36.12 5.97
C ARG A 103 -8.23 37.64 5.85
N GLU A 104 -8.90 38.14 4.82
CA GLU A 104 -9.13 39.60 4.65
C GLU A 104 -9.98 40.18 5.79
N THR A 105 -10.98 39.43 6.27
CA THR A 105 -11.77 39.78 7.45
C THR A 105 -10.88 39.91 8.69
N HIS A 106 -10.00 38.94 8.94
CA HIS A 106 -9.03 39.00 10.05
C HIS A 106 -8.13 40.22 9.94
N LEU A 107 -7.55 40.50 8.75
CA LEU A 107 -6.70 41.68 8.52
C LEU A 107 -7.46 42.99 8.72
N ALA A 108 -8.73 43.05 8.32
CA ALA A 108 -9.58 44.24 8.54
C ALA A 108 -9.84 44.46 10.04
N ARG A 109 -10.13 43.40 10.81
CA ARG A 109 -10.32 43.46 12.27
C ARG A 109 -9.05 43.93 13.00
N LEU A 110 -7.88 43.46 12.58
CA LEU A 110 -6.58 43.95 13.11
C LEU A 110 -6.40 45.45 12.89
N ARG A 111 -6.75 45.98 11.68
CA ARG A 111 -6.66 47.41 11.39
C ARG A 111 -7.64 48.21 12.23
N LEU A 112 -8.87 47.73 12.41
CA LEU A 112 -9.88 48.37 13.25
C LEU A 112 -9.47 48.39 14.72
N GLN A 113 -8.86 47.34 15.21
CA GLN A 113 -8.31 47.27 16.58
C GLN A 113 -7.21 48.32 16.79
N ALA A 114 -6.31 48.47 15.82
CA ALA A 114 -5.26 49.50 15.89
C ALA A 114 -5.84 50.92 15.96
N LEU A 115 -7.04 51.14 15.45
CA LEU A 115 -7.80 52.40 15.51
C LEU A 115 -8.73 52.48 16.75
N GLY A 116 -8.73 51.50 17.64
CA GLY A 116 -9.60 51.41 18.80
C GLY A 116 -11.07 51.10 18.46
N ALA A 117 -11.38 50.67 17.20
CA ALA A 117 -12.73 50.42 16.71
C ALA A 117 -13.12 48.91 16.71
N ALA A 118 -12.25 48.03 17.17
CA ALA A 118 -12.57 46.60 17.38
C ALA A 118 -11.93 46.07 18.66
N GLY A 119 -12.60 45.14 19.33
CA GLY A 119 -12.08 44.47 20.52
C GLY A 119 -11.09 43.34 20.21
N GLU A 120 -10.30 42.94 21.18
CA GLU A 120 -9.38 41.79 21.07
C GLU A 120 -10.13 40.50 20.72
N LEU A 121 -11.31 40.30 21.30
CA LEU A 121 -12.16 39.13 21.00
C LEU A 121 -12.55 39.07 19.52
N ASP A 122 -12.88 40.21 18.90
CA ASP A 122 -13.26 40.28 17.48
C ASP A 122 -12.10 39.82 16.59
N VAL A 123 -10.89 40.23 16.92
CA VAL A 123 -9.65 39.84 16.19
C VAL A 123 -9.40 38.35 16.36
N THR A 124 -9.50 37.85 17.59
CA THR A 124 -9.27 36.43 17.89
C THR A 124 -10.27 35.52 17.19
N LEU A 125 -11.55 35.87 17.17
CA LEU A 125 -12.59 35.14 16.46
C LEU A 125 -12.36 35.15 14.94
N ALA A 126 -11.95 36.29 14.39
CA ALA A 126 -11.64 36.38 12.95
C ALA A 126 -10.37 35.58 12.58
N ALA A 127 -9.36 35.53 13.46
CA ALA A 127 -8.20 34.69 13.29
C ALA A 127 -8.58 33.21 13.28
N ALA A 128 -9.35 32.74 14.26
CA ALA A 128 -9.83 31.37 14.33
C ALA A 128 -10.67 30.97 13.10
N ALA A 129 -11.48 31.90 12.57
CA ALA A 129 -12.24 31.66 11.34
C ALA A 129 -11.31 31.50 10.12
N ALA A 130 -10.26 32.31 10.02
CA ALA A 130 -9.26 32.18 8.95
C ALA A 130 -8.47 30.86 9.04
N ASP A 131 -8.10 30.44 10.25
CA ASP A 131 -7.41 29.17 10.48
C ASP A 131 -8.28 27.96 10.15
N ARG A 132 -9.56 28.01 10.51
CA ARG A 132 -10.54 26.98 10.12
C ARG A 132 -10.67 26.87 8.60
N ALA A 133 -10.80 28.00 7.92
CA ALA A 133 -10.91 28.04 6.47
C ALA A 133 -9.63 27.53 5.79
N ARG A 134 -8.45 27.85 6.33
CA ARG A 134 -7.16 27.30 5.88
C ARG A 134 -7.12 25.77 6.00
N SER A 135 -7.52 25.24 7.14
CA SER A 135 -7.58 23.79 7.36
C SER A 135 -8.52 23.11 6.36
N GLN A 136 -9.62 23.79 5.96
CA GLN A 136 -10.53 23.30 4.94
C GLN A 136 -9.86 23.23 3.55
N VAL A 137 -9.04 24.23 3.19
CA VAL A 137 -8.23 24.19 1.96
C VAL A 137 -7.26 23.01 1.97
N GLU A 138 -6.55 22.79 3.07
CA GLU A 138 -5.60 21.70 3.20
C GLU A 138 -6.31 20.34 3.08
N PHE A 139 -7.47 20.18 3.69
CA PHE A 139 -8.29 18.99 3.55
C PHE A 139 -8.72 18.73 2.09
N ARG A 140 -9.22 19.74 1.39
CA ARG A 140 -9.60 19.62 -0.04
C ARG A 140 -8.40 19.33 -0.93
N ARG A 141 -7.24 19.90 -0.61
CA ARG A 141 -5.99 19.60 -1.32
C ARG A 141 -5.53 18.17 -1.12
N ALA A 142 -5.65 17.62 0.09
CA ALA A 142 -5.38 16.20 0.35
C ALA A 142 -6.34 15.29 -0.43
N GLN A 143 -7.62 15.62 -0.52
CA GLN A 143 -8.59 14.88 -1.35
C GLN A 143 -8.20 14.89 -2.85
N MET A 144 -7.64 15.99 -3.36
CA MET A 144 -7.14 16.06 -4.74
C MET A 144 -5.97 15.08 -5.01
N ALA A 145 -5.22 14.69 -3.99
CA ALA A 145 -4.15 13.70 -4.17
C ALA A 145 -4.70 12.32 -4.55
N TYR A 146 -5.92 11.98 -4.13
CA TYR A 146 -6.59 10.71 -4.45
C TYR A 146 -7.06 10.61 -5.90
N CYS A 147 -7.06 11.73 -6.63
CA CYS A 147 -7.40 11.76 -8.06
C CYS A 147 -6.44 10.96 -8.95
N ARG A 148 -5.31 10.56 -8.41
CA ARG A 148 -4.29 9.78 -9.14
C ARG A 148 -3.80 8.63 -8.29
N VAL A 149 -3.90 7.43 -8.82
CA VAL A 149 -3.23 6.27 -8.24
C VAL A 149 -1.78 6.27 -8.72
N ARG A 150 -0.84 6.39 -7.80
CA ARG A 150 0.60 6.42 -8.08
C ARG A 150 1.27 5.14 -7.60
N ALA A 151 2.29 4.71 -8.33
CA ALA A 151 3.10 3.57 -7.97
C ALA A 151 4.04 3.89 -6.78
N PRO A 152 4.02 3.10 -5.68
CA PRO A 152 4.93 3.28 -4.54
C PRO A 152 6.37 2.83 -4.84
N PHE A 153 6.55 1.91 -5.77
CA PHE A 153 7.83 1.36 -6.24
C PHE A 153 7.79 1.20 -7.77
N GLY A 154 8.87 0.82 -8.40
CA GLY A 154 8.94 0.49 -9.83
C GLY A 154 8.73 -1.01 -10.06
N GLY A 155 8.11 -1.40 -11.17
CA GLY A 155 7.82 -2.79 -11.47
C GLY A 155 7.00 -2.97 -12.73
N ASN A 156 6.35 -4.13 -12.85
CA ASN A 156 5.46 -4.48 -13.96
C ASN A 156 4.06 -4.83 -13.44
N VAL A 157 3.04 -4.53 -14.23
CA VAL A 157 1.63 -4.80 -13.90
C VAL A 157 1.35 -6.29 -14.11
N ALA A 158 1.27 -7.05 -13.02
CA ALA A 158 0.92 -8.48 -13.06
C ALA A 158 -0.60 -8.73 -13.25
N ARG A 159 -1.44 -7.81 -12.77
CA ARG A 159 -2.90 -7.92 -12.86
C ARG A 159 -3.54 -6.53 -12.86
N LEU A 160 -4.50 -6.32 -13.74
CA LEU A 160 -5.30 -5.10 -13.80
C LEU A 160 -6.78 -5.47 -13.59
N ARG A 161 -7.38 -4.96 -12.51
CA ARG A 161 -8.81 -5.11 -12.20
C ARG A 161 -9.41 -3.73 -12.06
N VAL A 162 -10.05 -3.27 -13.13
CA VAL A 162 -10.77 -1.99 -13.16
C VAL A 162 -12.22 -2.30 -13.45
N LYS A 163 -13.13 -1.80 -12.62
CA LYS A 163 -14.60 -1.94 -12.79
C LYS A 163 -15.19 -0.57 -13.07
#